data_f02fc2b5c6368f4e3b8c388a63972993
#
_entry.id   f02fc2b5c6368f4e3b8c388a63972993
#
_cell.length_a   1.000
_cell.length_b   1.000
_cell.length_c   1.000
_cell.angle_alpha   90.00
_cell.angle_beta   90.00
_cell.angle_gamma   90.00
#
_symmetry.space_group_name_H-M   'P 1'
#
loop_
_entity.id
_entity.type
_entity.pdbx_description
1 polymer ?
#
loop_
_entity_poly.entity_id
_entity_poly.type
_entity_poly.pdbx_seq_one_letter_code
_entity_poly.pdbx_strand_id
1 'polypeptide(L)'
;AQAYADSIPILVLPGGVLLNQIAVKPNFSAVHNYQGIVKQVEAVYQPEDIGNAMRRAFHALRNGPGGPVVVELTADVCMKEIPDNALNYQSPPRALAQPSDSDISDAVKALRAAKRPLLWAGQGVLLGGATAELKQLAELTGIPVFCTMPGKSAMDERHPLCLGAGSGLTTMAAGKWLSECDLILALGSSLTRTFYGQPIRSNNKVLIQNTDDISAISRDESVDIALLGDTRLTLLALIDAIKDETGGSGFGDIKSTAKIIAEVKADWLKQWQPLLTSTEEPLNTYRVIHEIDKNLDHENSIVTHDAGAPRDSFVPFYTATSPHSYVGWGKTTHLGFGIPLMIGAKMANPEKFCLNLMGDAAFGMSGTDLETASRSGFAITTVLLNNGNMATYPRGFPEAGKFGVGEMQGDYAKIAEGMGAVGLTVTKASAMAPALQQARELNQSGQTVLIDVHSNMEAKKSRY
;
A
#
# COMPACT_ATOMS: atom_id res chain seq x y z
N ALA A 1 8.97 -11.64 3.92
CA ALA A 1 9.08 -10.50 4.86
C ALA A 1 8.06 -9.40 4.53
N GLN A 2 8.03 -8.89 3.27
CA GLN A 2 7.10 -7.81 2.88
C GLN A 2 5.63 -8.20 3.11
N ALA A 3 5.21 -9.38 2.65
CA ALA A 3 3.84 -9.87 2.86
C ALA A 3 3.48 -10.00 4.36
N TYR A 4 4.44 -10.38 5.20
CA TYR A 4 4.26 -10.45 6.65
C TYR A 4 4.08 -9.06 7.26
N ALA A 5 4.96 -8.12 6.92
CA ALA A 5 4.89 -6.75 7.44
C ALA A 5 3.61 -6.02 7.03
N ASP A 6 3.14 -6.22 5.79
CA ASP A 6 1.94 -5.57 5.26
C ASP A 6 0.67 -6.43 5.44
N SER A 7 0.75 -7.55 6.18
CA SER A 7 -0.38 -8.44 6.48
C SER A 7 -1.09 -8.97 5.23
N ILE A 8 -0.32 -9.32 4.19
CA ILE A 8 -0.87 -9.83 2.92
C ILE A 8 -0.99 -11.35 2.95
N PRO A 9 -2.19 -11.92 2.75
CA PRO A 9 -2.39 -13.35 2.76
C PRO A 9 -1.86 -13.98 1.45
N ILE A 10 -0.75 -14.68 1.52
CA ILE A 10 -0.18 -15.47 0.42
C ILE A 10 0.13 -16.89 0.88
N LEU A 11 -0.10 -17.86 0.02
CA LEU A 11 0.35 -19.25 0.22
C LEU A 11 1.65 -19.47 -0.53
N VAL A 12 2.67 -19.96 0.18
CA VAL A 12 3.97 -20.31 -0.40
C VAL A 12 4.19 -21.80 -0.24
N LEU A 13 4.47 -22.50 -1.33
CA LEU A 13 4.68 -23.95 -1.39
C LEU A 13 6.12 -24.25 -1.83
N PRO A 14 7.12 -24.09 -0.96
CA PRO A 14 8.49 -24.40 -1.32
C PRO A 14 8.67 -25.93 -1.38
N GLY A 15 9.46 -26.40 -2.36
CA GLY A 15 9.97 -27.77 -2.38
C GLY A 15 11.00 -27.96 -1.27
N GLY A 16 10.83 -29.01 -0.47
CA GLY A 16 11.78 -29.42 0.55
C GLY A 16 12.76 -30.46 0.03
N VAL A 17 13.74 -30.79 0.87
CA VAL A 17 14.68 -31.91 0.63
C VAL A 17 14.03 -33.26 0.92
N LEU A 18 14.69 -34.37 0.61
CA LEU A 18 14.30 -35.70 1.05
C LEU A 18 14.27 -35.79 2.58
N LEU A 19 13.34 -36.57 3.13
CA LEU A 19 13.17 -36.70 4.59
C LEU A 19 14.47 -37.07 5.33
N ASN A 20 15.27 -37.95 4.76
CA ASN A 20 16.53 -38.38 5.34
C ASN A 20 17.65 -37.31 5.21
N GLN A 21 17.39 -36.22 4.52
CA GLN A 21 18.33 -35.12 4.30
C GLN A 21 17.99 -33.83 5.04
N ILE A 22 16.89 -33.78 5.78
CA ILE A 22 16.42 -32.57 6.48
C ILE A 22 17.50 -32.03 7.43
N ALA A 23 18.20 -32.90 8.16
CA ALA A 23 19.23 -32.50 9.12
C ALA A 23 20.64 -32.32 8.49
N VAL A 24 20.80 -32.61 7.20
CA VAL A 24 22.09 -32.56 6.52
C VAL A 24 22.42 -31.12 6.12
N LYS A 25 23.52 -30.57 6.62
CA LYS A 25 24.01 -29.25 6.21
C LYS A 25 24.71 -29.33 4.85
N PRO A 26 24.53 -28.36 3.93
CA PRO A 26 23.88 -27.05 4.14
C PRO A 26 22.41 -26.99 3.67
N ASN A 27 21.67 -28.07 3.75
CA ASN A 27 20.28 -28.11 3.26
C ASN A 27 19.40 -27.05 3.91
N PHE A 28 18.56 -26.44 3.08
CA PHE A 28 17.63 -25.41 3.52
C PHE A 28 16.33 -26.06 4.03
N SER A 29 15.80 -25.57 5.15
CA SER A 29 14.47 -25.87 5.66
C SER A 29 13.62 -24.62 5.70
N ALA A 30 12.54 -24.61 4.96
CA ALA A 30 11.61 -23.49 4.95
C ALA A 30 10.96 -23.28 6.32
N VAL A 31 10.60 -24.38 7.00
CA VAL A 31 10.01 -24.31 8.35
C VAL A 31 10.94 -23.57 9.30
N HIS A 32 12.22 -23.92 9.33
CA HIS A 32 13.18 -23.31 10.24
C HIS A 32 13.47 -21.86 9.88
N ASN A 33 13.64 -21.55 8.59
CA ASN A 33 14.10 -20.23 8.17
C ASN A 33 12.99 -19.16 8.07
N TYR A 34 11.74 -19.56 7.82
CA TYR A 34 10.65 -18.60 7.67
C TYR A 34 9.79 -18.38 8.92
N GLN A 35 9.97 -19.17 9.98
CA GLN A 35 9.15 -19.11 11.20
C GLN A 35 8.98 -17.70 11.76
N GLY A 36 9.99 -16.82 11.66
CA GLY A 36 9.94 -15.46 12.19
C GLY A 36 9.26 -14.43 11.29
N ILE A 37 8.92 -14.78 10.04
CA ILE A 37 8.40 -13.84 9.02
C ILE A 37 7.16 -14.36 8.29
N VAL A 38 6.45 -15.31 8.89
CA VAL A 38 5.21 -15.86 8.36
C VAL A 38 4.16 -15.98 9.47
N LYS A 39 2.89 -15.98 9.09
CA LYS A 39 1.78 -16.20 10.01
C LYS A 39 1.72 -17.65 10.50
N GLN A 40 2.01 -18.59 9.60
CA GLN A 40 2.08 -20.01 9.88
C GLN A 40 3.07 -20.68 8.91
N VAL A 41 3.82 -21.64 9.42
CA VAL A 41 4.67 -22.51 8.61
C VAL A 41 4.57 -23.95 9.10
N GLU A 42 4.45 -24.88 8.17
CA GLU A 42 4.51 -26.33 8.45
C GLU A 42 5.12 -27.07 7.25
N ALA A 43 5.57 -28.31 7.50
CA ALA A 43 6.01 -29.20 6.42
C ALA A 43 5.09 -30.41 6.35
N VAL A 44 4.88 -30.93 5.14
CA VAL A 44 4.15 -32.17 4.88
C VAL A 44 5.14 -33.31 4.76
N TYR A 45 5.08 -34.26 5.66
CA TYR A 45 5.98 -35.44 5.72
C TYR A 45 5.33 -36.72 5.22
N GLN A 46 4.01 -36.75 5.16
CA GLN A 46 3.23 -37.87 4.61
C GLN A 46 2.22 -37.34 3.60
N PRO A 47 2.05 -37.98 2.43
CA PRO A 47 1.17 -37.46 1.39
C PRO A 47 -0.29 -37.40 1.83
N GLU A 48 -0.70 -38.26 2.74
CA GLU A 48 -2.07 -38.31 3.28
C GLU A 48 -2.43 -37.04 4.10
N ASP A 49 -1.43 -36.34 4.61
CA ASP A 49 -1.64 -35.14 5.44
C ASP A 49 -1.87 -33.87 4.63
N ILE A 50 -1.71 -33.90 3.29
CA ILE A 50 -1.79 -32.69 2.45
C ILE A 50 -3.14 -31.98 2.60
N GLY A 51 -4.25 -32.71 2.67
CA GLY A 51 -5.58 -32.13 2.83
C GLY A 51 -5.73 -31.38 4.16
N ASN A 52 -5.16 -31.91 5.25
CA ASN A 52 -5.18 -31.29 6.56
C ASN A 52 -4.25 -30.06 6.63
N ALA A 53 -3.04 -30.13 6.04
CA ALA A 53 -2.12 -29.01 5.94
C ALA A 53 -2.75 -27.85 5.15
N MET A 54 -3.37 -28.12 4.01
CA MET A 54 -4.08 -27.12 3.23
C MET A 54 -5.27 -26.51 3.97
N ARG A 55 -6.02 -27.32 4.74
CA ARG A 55 -7.12 -26.80 5.58
C ARG A 55 -6.60 -25.81 6.62
N ARG A 56 -5.52 -26.13 7.31
CA ARG A 56 -4.87 -25.22 8.29
C ARG A 56 -4.31 -23.97 7.59
N ALA A 57 -3.66 -24.15 6.46
CA ALA A 57 -3.11 -23.04 5.68
C ALA A 57 -4.20 -22.06 5.23
N PHE A 58 -5.28 -22.54 4.61
CA PHE A 58 -6.37 -21.68 4.18
C PHE A 58 -7.20 -21.13 5.35
N HIS A 59 -7.28 -21.84 6.47
CA HIS A 59 -7.85 -21.26 7.69
C HIS A 59 -7.04 -20.04 8.14
N ALA A 60 -5.73 -20.16 8.22
CA ALA A 60 -4.85 -19.07 8.61
C ALA A 60 -4.87 -17.89 7.62
N LEU A 61 -4.96 -18.15 6.30
CA LEU A 61 -5.06 -17.12 5.28
C LEU A 61 -6.36 -16.32 5.32
N ARG A 62 -7.48 -16.96 5.72
CA ARG A 62 -8.84 -16.38 5.63
C ARG A 62 -9.33 -15.74 6.92
N ASN A 63 -8.75 -16.09 8.07
CA ASN A 63 -9.26 -15.71 9.38
C ASN A 63 -8.23 -14.91 10.18
N GLY A 64 -8.70 -13.87 10.88
CA GLY A 64 -7.88 -12.93 11.63
C GLY A 64 -6.98 -12.08 10.70
N PRO A 65 -5.92 -11.48 11.24
CA PRO A 65 -5.03 -10.62 10.46
C PRO A 65 -4.40 -11.37 9.30
N GLY A 66 -4.29 -10.74 8.15
CA GLY A 66 -3.61 -11.31 6.98
C GLY A 66 -2.15 -11.66 7.28
N GLY A 67 -1.54 -12.41 6.38
CA GLY A 67 -0.12 -12.78 6.48
C GLY A 67 0.22 -14.00 5.64
N PRO A 68 1.51 -14.18 5.28
CA PRO A 68 1.95 -15.31 4.49
C PRO A 68 1.87 -16.63 5.30
N VAL A 69 1.50 -17.69 4.60
CA VAL A 69 1.52 -19.05 5.11
C VAL A 69 2.43 -19.89 4.23
N VAL A 70 3.28 -20.68 4.84
CA VAL A 70 4.23 -21.55 4.13
C VAL A 70 3.90 -23.01 4.43
N VAL A 71 3.76 -23.82 3.39
CA VAL A 71 3.64 -25.28 3.50
C VAL A 71 4.77 -25.90 2.69
N GLU A 72 5.80 -26.39 3.39
CA GLU A 72 6.96 -27.04 2.76
C GLU A 72 6.56 -28.45 2.31
N LEU A 73 6.76 -28.73 1.03
CA LEU A 73 6.47 -30.05 0.45
C LEU A 73 7.79 -30.79 0.29
N THR A 74 8.04 -31.80 1.14
CA THR A 74 9.27 -32.61 1.03
C THR A 74 9.30 -33.38 -0.29
N ALA A 75 10.49 -33.58 -0.85
CA ALA A 75 10.62 -34.23 -2.15
C ALA A 75 10.01 -35.64 -2.19
N ASP A 76 10.12 -36.40 -1.10
CA ASP A 76 9.53 -37.72 -0.96
C ASP A 76 8.02 -37.72 -1.07
N VAL A 77 7.38 -36.70 -0.49
CA VAL A 77 5.92 -36.52 -0.54
C VAL A 77 5.45 -36.22 -1.96
N CYS A 78 6.18 -35.34 -2.66
CA CYS A 78 5.83 -34.96 -4.04
C CYS A 78 5.93 -36.11 -5.04
N MET A 79 6.66 -37.18 -4.71
CA MET A 79 6.89 -38.34 -5.57
C MET A 79 5.95 -39.52 -5.26
N LYS A 80 5.13 -39.43 -4.23
CA LYS A 80 4.24 -40.52 -3.81
C LYS A 80 2.82 -40.33 -4.36
N GLU A 81 2.18 -41.44 -4.67
CA GLU A 81 0.75 -41.47 -4.93
C GLU A 81 -0.02 -41.22 -3.63
N ILE A 82 -1.15 -40.54 -3.75
CA ILE A 82 -2.07 -40.28 -2.63
C ILE A 82 -3.36 -41.07 -2.81
N PRO A 83 -3.96 -41.55 -1.73
CA PRO A 83 -5.26 -42.18 -1.81
C PRO A 83 -6.35 -41.19 -2.15
N ASP A 84 -7.40 -41.63 -2.89
CA ASP A 84 -8.49 -40.76 -3.36
C ASP A 84 -9.18 -39.98 -2.23
N ASN A 85 -9.27 -40.54 -1.03
CA ASN A 85 -9.86 -39.89 0.12
C ASN A 85 -9.04 -38.72 0.67
N ALA A 86 -7.73 -38.64 0.37
CA ALA A 86 -6.88 -37.49 0.73
C ALA A 86 -7.25 -36.24 -0.08
N LEU A 87 -7.93 -36.40 -1.21
CA LEU A 87 -8.45 -35.32 -2.05
C LEU A 87 -9.76 -34.68 -1.55
N ASN A 88 -10.41 -35.28 -0.53
CA ASN A 88 -11.62 -34.73 0.09
C ASN A 88 -11.32 -33.48 0.92
N TYR A 89 -10.95 -32.43 0.21
CA TYR A 89 -10.65 -31.13 0.79
C TYR A 89 -11.87 -30.20 0.73
N GLN A 90 -12.22 -29.62 1.88
CA GLN A 90 -13.18 -28.51 1.95
C GLN A 90 -12.49 -27.28 2.50
N SER A 91 -12.64 -26.18 1.77
CA SER A 91 -12.09 -24.90 2.18
C SER A 91 -12.79 -24.41 3.46
N PRO A 92 -12.04 -24.03 4.51
CA PRO A 92 -12.65 -23.54 5.74
C PRO A 92 -13.44 -22.24 5.49
N PRO A 93 -14.55 -22.03 6.22
CA PRO A 93 -15.30 -20.78 6.11
C PRO A 93 -14.47 -19.58 6.61
N ARG A 94 -14.79 -18.39 6.11
CA ARG A 94 -14.33 -17.15 6.70
C ARG A 94 -15.21 -16.84 7.92
N ALA A 95 -14.58 -16.65 9.08
CA ALA A 95 -15.23 -16.21 10.30
C ALA A 95 -14.94 -14.72 10.53
N LEU A 96 -15.99 -13.92 10.67
CA LEU A 96 -15.88 -12.49 10.94
C LEU A 96 -16.41 -12.21 12.33
N ALA A 97 -15.72 -11.38 13.09
CA ALA A 97 -16.15 -10.89 14.39
C ALA A 97 -16.59 -9.42 14.28
N GLN A 98 -17.52 -9.03 15.15
CA GLN A 98 -17.95 -7.65 15.34
C GLN A 98 -17.63 -7.23 16.78
N PRO A 99 -17.25 -5.96 17.05
CA PRO A 99 -17.13 -5.45 18.40
C PRO A 99 -18.45 -5.56 19.18
N SER A 100 -18.37 -5.55 20.52
CA SER A 100 -19.58 -5.60 21.36
C SER A 100 -20.41 -4.32 21.21
N ASP A 101 -21.71 -4.42 21.45
CA ASP A 101 -22.63 -3.26 21.40
C ASP A 101 -22.21 -2.17 22.40
N SER A 102 -21.64 -2.55 23.56
CA SER A 102 -21.10 -1.59 24.52
C SER A 102 -19.91 -0.80 23.96
N ASP A 103 -18.96 -1.46 23.27
CA ASP A 103 -17.80 -0.81 22.69
C ASP A 103 -18.21 0.14 21.55
N ILE A 104 -19.18 -0.27 20.74
CA ILE A 104 -19.78 0.58 19.69
C ILE A 104 -20.45 1.82 20.30
N SER A 105 -21.27 1.62 21.36
CA SER A 105 -21.94 2.73 22.06
C SER A 105 -20.93 3.73 22.64
N ASP A 106 -19.86 3.24 23.26
CA ASP A 106 -18.83 4.11 23.84
C ASP A 106 -18.04 4.86 22.77
N ALA A 107 -17.75 4.22 21.63
CA ALA A 107 -17.13 4.87 20.48
C ALA A 107 -18.04 5.99 19.91
N VAL A 108 -19.35 5.75 19.76
CA VAL A 108 -20.31 6.76 19.27
C VAL A 108 -20.41 7.94 20.23
N LYS A 109 -20.49 7.69 21.56
CA LYS A 109 -20.47 8.76 22.57
C LYS A 109 -19.20 9.62 22.47
N ALA A 110 -18.04 8.97 22.33
CA ALA A 110 -16.77 9.67 22.20
C ALA A 110 -16.73 10.53 20.92
N LEU A 111 -17.15 9.98 19.77
CA LEU A 111 -17.24 10.71 18.51
C LEU A 111 -18.13 11.96 18.60
N ARG A 112 -19.26 11.85 19.27
CA ARG A 112 -20.19 12.98 19.47
C ARG A 112 -19.66 14.05 20.42
N ALA A 113 -18.87 13.65 21.41
CA ALA A 113 -18.26 14.58 22.38
C ALA A 113 -17.05 15.32 21.79
N ALA A 114 -16.41 14.76 20.79
CA ALA A 114 -15.22 15.33 20.16
C ALA A 114 -15.55 16.64 19.42
N LYS A 115 -14.64 17.61 19.52
CA LYS A 115 -14.78 18.91 18.82
C LYS A 115 -14.17 18.89 17.43
N ARG A 116 -13.13 18.10 17.26
CA ARG A 116 -12.37 18.02 16.01
C ARG A 116 -11.90 16.58 15.74
N PRO A 117 -12.83 15.63 15.54
CA PRO A 117 -12.50 14.24 15.30
C PRO A 117 -11.87 14.01 13.92
N LEU A 118 -11.21 12.85 13.77
CA LEU A 118 -10.58 12.38 12.54
C LEU A 118 -10.88 10.91 12.33
N LEU A 119 -11.26 10.53 11.11
CA LEU A 119 -11.26 9.14 10.65
C LEU A 119 -9.88 8.82 10.03
N TRP A 120 -9.17 7.87 10.61
CA TRP A 120 -7.87 7.38 10.15
C TRP A 120 -8.06 6.04 9.44
N ALA A 121 -8.05 6.05 8.11
CA ALA A 121 -8.28 4.86 7.29
C ALA A 121 -6.96 4.12 7.03
N GLY A 122 -6.82 2.92 7.58
CA GLY A 122 -5.72 2.00 7.31
C GLY A 122 -6.01 1.07 6.14
N GLN A 123 -5.05 0.17 5.85
CA GLN A 123 -5.16 -0.83 4.78
C GLN A 123 -6.35 -1.81 4.99
N GLY A 124 -6.71 -2.08 6.24
CA GLY A 124 -7.83 -2.96 6.58
C GLY A 124 -9.18 -2.50 6.02
N VAL A 125 -9.36 -1.20 5.74
CA VAL A 125 -10.54 -0.70 5.03
C VAL A 125 -10.61 -1.25 3.61
N LEU A 126 -9.47 -1.29 2.90
CA LEU A 126 -9.39 -1.86 1.55
C LEU A 126 -9.52 -3.38 1.58
N LEU A 127 -8.76 -4.06 2.44
CA LEU A 127 -8.76 -5.52 2.55
C LEU A 127 -10.11 -6.08 3.04
N GLY A 128 -10.82 -5.33 3.88
CA GLY A 128 -12.16 -5.66 4.37
C GLY A 128 -13.29 -5.29 3.38
N GLY A 129 -12.99 -4.61 2.26
CA GLY A 129 -13.99 -4.13 1.32
C GLY A 129 -14.96 -3.09 1.93
N ALA A 130 -14.47 -2.24 2.83
CA ALA A 130 -15.25 -1.34 3.67
C ALA A 130 -15.25 0.14 3.21
N THR A 131 -14.89 0.40 1.96
CA THR A 131 -14.73 1.76 1.42
C THR A 131 -16.05 2.53 1.29
N ALA A 132 -17.14 1.83 0.96
CA ALA A 132 -18.47 2.43 0.88
C ALA A 132 -18.98 2.83 2.27
N GLU A 133 -18.78 1.98 3.26
CA GLU A 133 -19.15 2.21 4.65
C GLU A 133 -18.29 3.32 5.28
N LEU A 134 -16.98 3.40 4.95
CA LEU A 134 -16.12 4.51 5.36
C LEU A 134 -16.66 5.86 4.84
N LYS A 135 -17.01 5.91 3.55
CA LYS A 135 -17.61 7.11 2.94
C LYS A 135 -18.92 7.46 3.62
N GLN A 136 -19.80 6.49 3.84
CA GLN A 136 -21.08 6.70 4.50
C GLN A 136 -20.92 7.23 5.92
N LEU A 137 -19.98 6.68 6.70
CA LEU A 137 -19.69 7.18 8.05
C LEU A 137 -19.18 8.63 8.01
N ALA A 138 -18.26 8.94 7.11
CA ALA A 138 -17.73 10.29 6.94
C ALA A 138 -18.85 11.31 6.59
N GLU A 139 -19.73 10.94 5.64
CA GLU A 139 -20.85 11.78 5.24
C GLU A 139 -21.89 11.93 6.35
N LEU A 140 -22.20 10.86 7.11
CA LEU A 140 -23.15 10.89 8.22
C LEU A 140 -22.67 11.77 9.39
N THR A 141 -21.36 11.80 9.60
CA THR A 141 -20.77 12.50 10.76
C THR A 141 -20.10 13.83 10.43
N GLY A 142 -19.87 14.14 9.15
CA GLY A 142 -19.09 15.31 8.72
C GLY A 142 -17.61 15.23 9.12
N ILE A 143 -17.12 14.08 9.58
CA ILE A 143 -15.75 13.88 10.03
C ILE A 143 -14.85 13.64 8.82
N PRO A 144 -13.72 14.34 8.70
CA PRO A 144 -12.81 14.15 7.58
C PRO A 144 -12.00 12.85 7.69
N VAL A 145 -11.56 12.36 6.52
CA VAL A 145 -10.82 11.11 6.38
C VAL A 145 -9.37 11.39 5.99
N PHE A 146 -8.44 10.87 6.76
CA PHE A 146 -7.03 10.71 6.40
C PHE A 146 -6.76 9.25 6.07
N CYS A 147 -6.10 9.00 4.94
CA CYS A 147 -5.68 7.65 4.56
C CYS A 147 -4.20 7.46 4.89
N THR A 148 -3.86 6.33 5.52
CA THR A 148 -2.45 5.92 5.61
C THR A 148 -1.91 5.63 4.21
N MET A 149 -0.60 5.57 4.04
CA MET A 149 -0.02 5.19 2.74
C MET A 149 -0.54 3.82 2.24
N PRO A 150 -0.58 2.74 3.05
CA PRO A 150 -1.19 1.48 2.61
C PRO A 150 -2.72 1.53 2.47
N GLY A 151 -3.37 2.51 3.09
CA GLY A 151 -4.81 2.77 2.99
C GLY A 151 -5.18 3.78 1.88
N LYS A 152 -4.21 4.33 1.15
CA LYS A 152 -4.48 5.25 0.03
C LYS A 152 -5.38 4.55 -0.99
N SER A 153 -6.37 5.25 -1.51
CA SER A 153 -7.52 4.77 -2.29
C SER A 153 -8.69 4.16 -1.49
N ALA A 154 -8.63 4.14 -0.15
CA ALA A 154 -9.80 3.78 0.66
C ALA A 154 -10.92 4.83 0.59
N MET A 155 -10.59 6.06 0.24
CA MET A 155 -11.51 7.17 0.00
C MET A 155 -11.13 7.84 -1.30
N ASP A 156 -12.12 8.20 -2.14
CA ASP A 156 -11.88 9.07 -3.31
C ASP A 156 -11.27 10.40 -2.84
N GLU A 157 -10.06 10.72 -3.30
CA GLU A 157 -9.36 11.94 -2.85
C GLU A 157 -9.96 13.24 -3.40
N ARG A 158 -10.91 13.15 -4.35
CA ARG A 158 -11.76 14.26 -4.80
C ARG A 158 -12.91 14.56 -3.83
N HIS A 159 -13.22 13.63 -2.92
CA HIS A 159 -14.31 13.82 -1.95
C HIS A 159 -14.00 14.99 -1.01
N PRO A 160 -14.98 15.88 -0.74
CA PRO A 160 -14.75 17.10 0.05
C PRO A 160 -14.23 16.86 1.49
N LEU A 161 -14.52 15.70 2.07
CA LEU A 161 -14.03 15.32 3.40
C LEU A 161 -12.70 14.54 3.36
N CYS A 162 -12.12 14.26 2.19
CA CYS A 162 -10.84 13.59 2.13
C CYS A 162 -9.70 14.57 2.36
N LEU A 163 -8.85 14.30 3.35
CA LEU A 163 -7.65 15.10 3.65
C LEU A 163 -6.46 14.74 2.74
N GLY A 164 -6.53 13.59 2.08
CA GLY A 164 -5.43 12.98 1.34
C GLY A 164 -4.78 11.85 2.11
N ALA A 165 -3.63 11.38 1.60
CA ALA A 165 -2.89 10.26 2.16
C ALA A 165 -1.46 10.64 2.55
N GLY A 166 -0.84 9.80 3.38
CA GLY A 166 0.54 10.01 3.76
C GLY A 166 1.22 8.87 4.49
N SER A 167 2.52 9.07 4.61
CA SER A 167 3.41 8.33 5.52
C SER A 167 4.10 9.33 6.43
N GLY A 168 5.42 9.45 6.46
CA GLY A 168 6.13 10.58 7.10
C GLY A 168 5.99 11.91 6.35
N LEU A 169 5.43 11.87 5.15
CA LEU A 169 5.14 13.02 4.27
C LEU A 169 3.67 12.94 3.87
N THR A 170 3.00 14.09 3.86
CA THR A 170 1.55 14.14 3.63
C THR A 170 1.12 15.51 3.09
N THR A 171 -0.16 15.68 2.79
CA THR A 171 -0.75 16.97 2.41
C THR A 171 -0.79 17.93 3.60
N MET A 172 -0.80 19.23 3.35
CA MET A 172 -0.95 20.23 4.40
C MET A 172 -2.29 20.09 5.15
N ALA A 173 -3.35 19.72 4.46
CA ALA A 173 -4.66 19.49 5.07
C ALA A 173 -4.62 18.35 6.09
N ALA A 174 -3.98 17.22 5.73
CA ALA A 174 -3.81 16.10 6.65
C ALA A 174 -2.92 16.45 7.85
N GLY A 175 -1.75 17.07 7.60
CA GLY A 175 -0.83 17.47 8.67
C GLY A 175 -1.47 18.45 9.67
N LYS A 176 -2.17 19.47 9.18
CA LYS A 176 -2.89 20.42 10.02
C LYS A 176 -3.97 19.73 10.85
N TRP A 177 -4.82 18.90 10.22
CA TRP A 177 -5.89 18.21 10.93
C TRP A 177 -5.36 17.26 11.98
N LEU A 178 -4.34 16.45 11.65
CA LEU A 178 -3.66 15.55 12.59
C LEU A 178 -3.05 16.28 13.79
N SER A 179 -2.56 17.50 13.61
CA SER A 179 -2.00 18.28 14.72
C SER A 179 -3.07 18.84 15.66
N GLU A 180 -4.27 19.13 15.16
CA GLU A 180 -5.34 19.85 15.86
C GLU A 180 -6.48 18.93 16.34
N CYS A 181 -6.60 17.69 15.86
CA CYS A 181 -7.67 16.78 16.24
C CYS A 181 -7.58 16.39 17.73
N ASP A 182 -8.75 16.24 18.36
CA ASP A 182 -8.90 15.78 19.74
C ASP A 182 -9.33 14.31 19.87
N LEU A 183 -9.75 13.70 18.76
CA LEU A 183 -10.09 12.28 18.68
C LEU A 183 -9.65 11.70 17.33
N ILE A 184 -9.12 10.49 17.35
CA ILE A 184 -8.82 9.68 16.15
C ILE A 184 -9.60 8.37 16.26
N LEU A 185 -10.47 8.10 15.27
CA LEU A 185 -11.02 6.78 15.04
C LEU A 185 -10.19 6.09 13.94
N ALA A 186 -9.32 5.18 14.36
CA ALA A 186 -8.48 4.40 13.46
C ALA A 186 -9.25 3.16 13.00
N LEU A 187 -9.49 3.04 11.70
CA LEU A 187 -10.28 2.01 11.05
C LEU A 187 -9.38 1.09 10.22
N GLY A 188 -9.40 -0.21 10.50
CA GLY A 188 -8.59 -1.20 9.80
C GLY A 188 -7.10 -0.87 9.88
N SER A 189 -6.62 -0.43 11.04
CA SER A 189 -5.25 0.02 11.23
C SER A 189 -4.60 -0.62 12.45
N SER A 190 -3.42 -1.22 12.26
CA SER A 190 -2.60 -1.75 13.34
C SER A 190 -1.90 -0.67 14.17
N LEU A 191 -1.96 0.59 13.77
CA LEU A 191 -1.26 1.74 14.39
C LEU A 191 0.24 1.50 14.61
N THR A 192 0.84 0.63 13.80
CA THR A 192 2.27 0.27 13.92
C THR A 192 3.14 1.50 13.74
N ARG A 193 4.00 1.76 14.72
CA ARG A 193 5.05 2.78 14.59
C ARG A 193 6.12 2.27 13.65
N THR A 194 6.30 2.95 12.54
CA THR A 194 7.39 2.69 11.60
C THR A 194 8.21 3.95 11.41
N PHE A 195 9.48 3.82 11.02
CA PHE A 195 10.34 4.96 10.76
C PHE A 195 9.76 5.91 9.70
N TYR A 196 9.02 5.37 8.75
CA TYR A 196 8.40 6.12 7.66
C TYR A 196 6.90 6.37 7.86
N GLY A 197 6.33 5.91 8.99
CA GLY A 197 4.93 6.09 9.30
C GLY A 197 4.57 7.53 9.64
N GLN A 198 3.29 7.88 9.48
CA GLN A 198 2.76 9.14 9.98
C GLN A 198 2.67 9.06 11.51
N PRO A 199 3.33 9.94 12.27
CA PRO A 199 3.22 9.92 13.71
C PRO A 199 1.81 10.30 14.17
N ILE A 200 1.26 9.52 15.08
CA ILE A 200 0.05 9.88 15.82
C ILE A 200 0.51 10.78 16.97
N ARG A 201 0.17 12.06 16.88
CA ARG A 201 0.47 13.00 17.95
C ARG A 201 -0.55 12.83 19.07
N SER A 202 -0.27 11.88 19.97
CA SER A 202 -1.24 11.37 20.96
C SER A 202 -1.46 12.25 22.21
N ASN A 203 -0.76 13.37 22.36
CA ASN A 203 -0.92 14.19 23.53
C ASN A 203 -2.35 14.76 23.63
N ASN A 204 -3.11 14.27 24.60
CA ASN A 204 -4.49 14.66 24.91
C ASN A 204 -5.53 14.32 23.81
N LYS A 205 -5.35 13.27 23.03
CA LYS A 205 -6.34 12.79 22.06
C LYS A 205 -6.95 11.49 22.52
N VAL A 206 -8.25 11.35 22.34
CA VAL A 206 -8.93 10.07 22.45
C VAL A 206 -8.56 9.21 21.23
N LEU A 207 -8.07 8.00 21.45
CA LEU A 207 -7.72 7.08 20.38
C LEU A 207 -8.64 5.85 20.43
N ILE A 208 -9.41 5.68 19.37
CA ILE A 208 -10.28 4.52 19.14
C ILE A 208 -9.63 3.68 18.03
N GLN A 209 -9.41 2.40 18.28
CA GLN A 209 -8.76 1.51 17.29
C GLN A 209 -9.68 0.37 16.87
N ASN A 210 -9.96 0.26 15.59
CA ASN A 210 -10.53 -0.92 14.96
C ASN A 210 -9.45 -1.73 14.25
N THR A 211 -9.38 -3.01 14.57
CA THR A 211 -8.54 -4.02 13.93
C THR A 211 -9.12 -5.41 14.20
N ASP A 212 -8.87 -6.37 13.32
CA ASP A 212 -9.15 -7.80 13.52
C ASP A 212 -7.98 -8.56 14.19
N ASP A 213 -6.89 -7.84 14.49
CA ASP A 213 -5.70 -8.37 15.16
C ASP A 213 -5.66 -7.91 16.64
N ILE A 214 -6.04 -8.80 17.54
CA ILE A 214 -5.98 -8.53 18.98
C ILE A 214 -4.56 -8.15 19.45
N SER A 215 -3.52 -8.67 18.80
CA SER A 215 -2.13 -8.38 19.15
C SER A 215 -1.68 -6.96 18.75
N ALA A 216 -2.45 -6.28 17.90
CA ALA A 216 -2.18 -4.91 17.48
C ALA A 216 -2.83 -3.86 18.39
N ILE A 217 -3.80 -4.25 19.23
CA ILE A 217 -4.49 -3.32 20.14
C ILE A 217 -3.51 -2.86 21.24
N SER A 218 -3.38 -1.55 21.36
CA SER A 218 -2.48 -0.89 22.35
C SER A 218 -1.02 -1.36 22.28
N ARG A 219 -0.58 -1.92 21.15
CA ARG A 219 0.80 -2.40 20.99
C ARG A 219 1.82 -1.26 20.91
N ASP A 220 1.57 -0.30 20.02
CA ASP A 220 2.50 0.81 19.76
C ASP A 220 1.97 2.16 20.24
N GLU A 221 0.63 2.31 20.34
CA GLU A 221 -0.07 3.50 20.83
C GLU A 221 -1.06 3.10 21.93
N SER A 222 -1.18 3.92 22.99
CA SER A 222 -2.20 3.70 24.01
C SER A 222 -3.59 3.97 23.43
N VAL A 223 -4.49 3.01 23.52
CA VAL A 223 -5.85 3.06 22.98
C VAL A 223 -6.86 3.20 24.07
N ASP A 224 -7.78 4.17 23.94
CA ASP A 224 -8.84 4.41 24.94
C ASP A 224 -10.04 3.47 24.72
N ILE A 225 -10.41 3.20 23.45
CA ILE A 225 -11.52 2.30 23.10
C ILE A 225 -11.05 1.33 22.01
N ALA A 226 -11.16 0.03 22.26
CA ALA A 226 -10.80 -1.02 21.34
C ALA A 226 -12.04 -1.59 20.63
N LEU A 227 -12.07 -1.53 19.30
CA LEU A 227 -13.10 -2.12 18.46
C LEU A 227 -12.52 -3.35 17.74
N LEU A 228 -12.42 -4.47 18.46
CA LEU A 228 -11.88 -5.71 17.90
C LEU A 228 -12.89 -6.37 16.96
N GLY A 229 -12.59 -6.42 15.68
CA GLY A 229 -13.43 -7.05 14.67
C GLY A 229 -13.14 -6.62 13.24
N ASP A 230 -13.89 -7.23 12.33
CA ASP A 230 -13.87 -6.90 10.91
C ASP A 230 -14.23 -5.42 10.69
N THR A 231 -13.46 -4.74 9.85
CA THR A 231 -13.61 -3.29 9.65
C THR A 231 -14.96 -2.93 9.04
N ARG A 232 -15.48 -3.75 8.11
CA ARG A 232 -16.78 -3.48 7.48
C ARG A 232 -17.93 -3.66 8.46
N LEU A 233 -17.92 -4.75 9.23
CA LEU A 233 -18.94 -4.99 10.25
C LEU A 233 -18.89 -3.92 11.34
N THR A 234 -17.70 -3.49 11.75
CA THR A 234 -17.54 -2.38 12.71
C THR A 234 -18.12 -1.07 12.18
N LEU A 235 -17.84 -0.73 10.92
CA LEU A 235 -18.38 0.47 10.28
C LEU A 235 -19.91 0.43 10.17
N LEU A 236 -20.49 -0.70 9.79
CA LEU A 236 -21.94 -0.88 9.75
C LEU A 236 -22.56 -0.68 11.13
N ALA A 237 -22.00 -1.30 12.18
CA ALA A 237 -22.48 -1.15 13.55
C ALA A 237 -22.41 0.32 14.04
N LEU A 238 -21.33 1.02 13.75
CA LEU A 238 -21.19 2.45 14.08
C LEU A 238 -22.23 3.29 13.34
N ILE A 239 -22.43 3.05 12.05
CA ILE A 239 -23.42 3.76 11.22
C ILE A 239 -24.84 3.54 11.76
N ASP A 240 -25.19 2.31 12.07
CA ASP A 240 -26.52 1.97 12.58
C ASP A 240 -26.75 2.61 13.95
N ALA A 241 -25.80 2.50 14.88
CA ALA A 241 -25.90 3.15 16.19
C ALA A 241 -26.04 4.68 16.09
N ILE A 242 -25.30 5.34 15.18
CA ILE A 242 -25.44 6.78 14.96
C ILE A 242 -26.81 7.14 14.38
N LYS A 243 -27.31 6.35 13.42
CA LYS A 243 -28.65 6.58 12.84
C LYS A 243 -29.75 6.41 13.87
N ASP A 244 -29.66 5.40 14.72
CA ASP A 244 -30.65 5.16 15.78
C ASP A 244 -30.69 6.31 16.78
N GLU A 245 -29.52 6.82 17.20
CA GLU A 245 -29.45 7.94 18.13
C GLU A 245 -29.89 9.29 17.51
N THR A 246 -29.77 9.47 16.21
CA THR A 246 -30.01 10.75 15.52
C THR A 246 -31.26 10.76 14.65
N GLY A 247 -32.05 9.70 14.67
CA GLY A 247 -33.18 9.54 13.76
C GLY A 247 -32.78 9.59 12.29
N GLY A 248 -31.57 9.10 11.96
CA GLY A 248 -31.04 9.02 10.61
C GLY A 248 -30.35 10.28 10.08
N SER A 249 -30.36 11.39 10.81
CA SER A 249 -29.82 12.69 10.32
C SER A 249 -28.31 12.83 10.45
N GLY A 250 -27.65 12.00 11.27
CA GLY A 250 -26.24 12.20 11.64
C GLY A 250 -26.03 13.42 12.54
N PHE A 251 -24.77 13.84 12.73
CA PHE A 251 -24.47 14.96 13.63
C PHE A 251 -23.42 15.95 13.11
N GLY A 252 -22.97 15.82 11.87
CA GLY A 252 -21.86 16.62 11.35
C GLY A 252 -22.29 17.75 10.38
N ASP A 253 -21.48 18.79 10.33
CA ASP A 253 -21.57 19.86 9.31
C ASP A 253 -20.54 19.61 8.20
N ILE A 254 -20.95 18.82 7.20
CA ILE A 254 -20.12 18.51 6.02
C ILE A 254 -19.68 19.78 5.30
N LYS A 255 -20.57 20.77 5.16
CA LYS A 255 -20.29 21.99 4.38
C LYS A 255 -19.19 22.82 5.03
N SER A 256 -19.26 23.00 6.34
CA SER A 256 -18.25 23.74 7.10
C SER A 256 -16.90 23.04 7.05
N THR A 257 -16.89 21.72 7.32
CA THR A 257 -15.65 20.90 7.26
C THR A 257 -15.03 20.93 5.87
N ALA A 258 -15.81 20.70 4.82
CA ALA A 258 -15.36 20.68 3.42
C ALA A 258 -14.77 22.04 3.01
N LYS A 259 -15.36 23.14 3.44
CA LYS A 259 -14.85 24.49 3.17
C LYS A 259 -13.44 24.69 3.75
N ILE A 260 -13.25 24.31 5.02
CA ILE A 260 -11.93 24.42 5.69
C ILE A 260 -10.88 23.57 4.95
N ILE A 261 -11.25 22.33 4.57
CA ILE A 261 -10.36 21.44 3.83
C ILE A 261 -9.98 22.03 2.48
N ALA A 262 -10.95 22.55 1.74
CA ALA A 262 -10.75 23.13 0.42
C ALA A 262 -9.79 24.35 0.47
N GLU A 263 -9.97 25.24 1.46
CA GLU A 263 -9.09 26.39 1.66
C GLU A 263 -7.64 25.96 1.93
N VAL A 264 -7.44 25.01 2.84
CA VAL A 264 -6.10 24.51 3.18
C VAL A 264 -5.44 23.77 1.99
N LYS A 265 -6.21 22.96 1.24
CA LYS A 265 -5.71 22.31 0.02
C LYS A 265 -5.32 23.33 -1.05
N ALA A 266 -6.12 24.38 -1.25
CA ALA A 266 -5.81 25.43 -2.20
C ALA A 266 -4.51 26.17 -1.85
N ASP A 267 -4.33 26.52 -0.58
CA ASP A 267 -3.10 27.15 -0.09
C ASP A 267 -1.88 26.24 -0.26
N TRP A 268 -2.04 24.95 0.01
CA TRP A 268 -0.99 23.97 -0.21
C TRP A 268 -0.60 23.86 -1.69
N LEU A 269 -1.57 23.67 -2.58
CA LEU A 269 -1.33 23.58 -4.02
C LEU A 269 -0.68 24.85 -4.57
N LYS A 270 -1.07 26.04 -4.10
CA LYS A 270 -0.45 27.31 -4.48
C LYS A 270 1.05 27.33 -4.14
N GLN A 271 1.45 26.76 -2.99
CA GLN A 271 2.86 26.68 -2.59
C GLN A 271 3.68 25.71 -3.46
N TRP A 272 3.03 24.68 -4.02
CA TRP A 272 3.65 23.65 -4.84
C TRP A 272 3.55 23.92 -6.34
N GLN A 273 2.68 24.82 -6.76
CA GLN A 273 2.46 25.16 -8.18
C GLN A 273 3.76 25.43 -8.95
N PRO A 274 4.75 26.16 -8.42
CA PRO A 274 6.00 26.39 -9.16
C PRO A 274 6.78 25.10 -9.49
N LEU A 275 6.73 24.08 -8.60
CA LEU A 275 7.38 22.79 -8.84
C LEU A 275 6.54 21.88 -9.75
N LEU A 276 5.21 21.90 -9.55
CA LEU A 276 4.27 21.10 -10.37
C LEU A 276 4.25 21.56 -11.83
N THR A 277 4.57 22.81 -12.12
CA THR A 277 4.61 23.37 -13.48
C THR A 277 6.02 23.75 -13.94
N SER A 278 7.05 23.26 -13.23
CA SER A 278 8.45 23.57 -13.56
C SER A 278 8.81 23.15 -14.99
N THR A 279 9.66 23.95 -15.61
CA THR A 279 10.26 23.67 -16.93
C THR A 279 11.75 23.39 -16.83
N GLU A 280 12.24 23.09 -15.64
CA GLU A 280 13.64 22.74 -15.40
C GLU A 280 14.09 21.55 -16.26
N GLU A 281 15.34 21.59 -16.68
CA GLU A 281 16.05 20.49 -17.35
C GLU A 281 17.37 20.23 -16.60
N PRO A 282 17.58 19.01 -16.02
CA PRO A 282 16.68 17.83 -15.95
C PRO A 282 15.36 18.12 -15.25
N LEU A 283 14.32 17.30 -15.55
CA LEU A 283 12.96 17.52 -15.08
C LEU A 283 12.85 17.52 -13.56
N ASN A 284 12.04 18.44 -13.03
CA ASN A 284 11.64 18.37 -11.62
C ASN A 284 10.75 17.16 -11.35
N THR A 285 11.04 16.40 -10.32
CA THR A 285 10.26 15.19 -9.92
C THR A 285 8.77 15.50 -9.74
N TYR A 286 8.41 16.64 -9.14
CA TYR A 286 7.00 17.02 -8.96
C TYR A 286 6.31 17.37 -10.27
N ARG A 287 7.05 17.87 -11.27
CA ARG A 287 6.50 18.05 -12.62
C ARG A 287 6.19 16.69 -13.26
N VAL A 288 7.04 15.69 -13.10
CA VAL A 288 6.79 14.33 -13.60
C VAL A 288 5.52 13.76 -12.97
N ILE A 289 5.38 13.88 -11.65
CA ILE A 289 4.20 13.42 -10.90
C ILE A 289 2.93 14.16 -11.37
N HIS A 290 3.00 15.47 -11.57
CA HIS A 290 1.88 16.25 -12.08
C HIS A 290 1.43 15.80 -13.47
N GLU A 291 2.37 15.50 -14.35
CA GLU A 291 2.04 14.98 -15.69
C GLU A 291 1.43 13.58 -15.61
N ILE A 292 1.89 12.72 -14.70
CA ILE A 292 1.25 11.41 -14.46
C ILE A 292 -0.18 11.62 -13.96
N ASP A 293 -0.38 12.39 -12.90
CA ASP A 293 -1.70 12.62 -12.31
C ASP A 293 -2.69 13.20 -13.32
N LYS A 294 -2.24 14.18 -14.12
CA LYS A 294 -3.08 14.86 -15.12
C LYS A 294 -3.46 14.01 -16.34
N ASN A 295 -2.59 13.10 -16.75
CA ASN A 295 -2.75 12.37 -18.04
C ASN A 295 -3.19 10.92 -17.87
N LEU A 296 -3.33 10.41 -16.63
CA LEU A 296 -3.87 9.08 -16.40
C LEU A 296 -5.41 9.09 -16.37
N ASP A 297 -5.98 8.02 -16.88
CA ASP A 297 -7.37 7.65 -16.61
C ASP A 297 -7.42 6.97 -15.24
N HIS A 298 -7.73 7.74 -14.19
CA HIS A 298 -7.70 7.28 -12.80
C HIS A 298 -8.64 6.10 -12.54
N GLU A 299 -9.78 6.02 -13.25
CA GLU A 299 -10.76 4.94 -13.07
C GLU A 299 -10.24 3.61 -13.68
N ASN A 300 -9.45 3.69 -14.75
CA ASN A 300 -8.93 2.54 -15.48
C ASN A 300 -7.43 2.31 -15.29
N SER A 301 -6.84 2.92 -14.25
CA SER A 301 -5.43 2.75 -13.91
C SER A 301 -5.23 2.18 -12.51
N ILE A 302 -4.18 1.40 -12.34
CA ILE A 302 -3.64 1.00 -11.03
C ILE A 302 -2.21 1.51 -10.97
N VAL A 303 -1.89 2.24 -9.91
CA VAL A 303 -0.56 2.79 -9.74
C VAL A 303 0.09 2.36 -8.43
N THR A 304 1.41 2.35 -8.43
CA THR A 304 2.22 2.19 -7.22
C THR A 304 3.45 3.10 -7.29
N HIS A 305 4.11 3.20 -6.18
CA HIS A 305 5.43 3.83 -6.04
C HIS A 305 6.49 2.78 -5.73
N ASP A 306 7.75 3.10 -5.98
CA ASP A 306 8.85 2.39 -5.35
C ASP A 306 9.35 3.14 -4.10
N ALA A 307 10.23 2.53 -3.31
CA ALA A 307 10.73 3.10 -2.07
C ALA A 307 11.60 4.35 -2.31
N GLY A 308 11.75 5.18 -1.30
CA GLY A 308 12.54 6.40 -1.34
C GLY A 308 11.79 7.59 -1.90
N ALA A 309 12.45 8.39 -2.73
CA ALA A 309 11.92 9.61 -3.33
C ALA A 309 10.60 9.43 -4.09
N PRO A 310 10.42 8.38 -4.91
CA PRO A 310 9.14 8.11 -5.57
C PRO A 310 7.98 8.01 -4.58
N ARG A 311 8.11 7.23 -3.50
CA ARG A 311 7.09 7.12 -2.45
C ARG A 311 6.80 8.47 -1.82
N ASP A 312 7.85 9.15 -1.38
CA ASP A 312 7.75 10.37 -0.59
C ASP A 312 7.07 11.51 -1.37
N SER A 313 7.28 11.54 -2.68
CA SER A 313 6.75 12.57 -3.56
C SER A 313 5.41 12.17 -4.21
N PHE A 314 5.19 10.91 -4.53
CA PHE A 314 4.01 10.47 -5.25
C PHE A 314 2.77 10.39 -4.34
N VAL A 315 2.93 9.84 -3.13
CA VAL A 315 1.81 9.61 -2.20
C VAL A 315 1.00 10.88 -1.91
N PRO A 316 1.58 12.06 -1.62
CA PRO A 316 0.79 13.25 -1.35
C PRO A 316 0.15 13.89 -2.58
N PHE A 317 0.70 13.68 -3.79
CA PHE A 317 0.33 14.45 -4.99
C PHE A 317 -0.46 13.68 -6.04
N TYR A 318 -0.44 12.35 -6.02
CA TYR A 318 -1.28 11.55 -6.91
C TYR A 318 -2.69 11.40 -6.34
N THR A 319 -3.71 11.61 -7.18
CA THR A 319 -5.12 11.58 -6.81
C THR A 319 -5.71 10.18 -7.01
N ALA A 320 -5.86 9.40 -5.97
CA ALA A 320 -6.54 8.10 -6.05
C ALA A 320 -8.07 8.29 -6.01
N THR A 321 -8.79 7.71 -6.96
CA THR A 321 -10.23 7.96 -7.14
C THR A 321 -11.13 6.75 -6.86
N SER A 322 -10.60 5.55 -6.98
CA SER A 322 -11.35 4.31 -6.78
C SER A 322 -10.60 3.32 -5.89
N PRO A 323 -11.31 2.43 -5.19
CA PRO A 323 -10.67 1.43 -4.34
C PRO A 323 -9.64 0.59 -5.10
N HIS A 324 -8.48 0.37 -4.50
CA HIS A 324 -7.35 -0.36 -5.08
C HIS A 324 -6.72 0.26 -6.35
N SER A 325 -7.09 1.49 -6.75
CA SER A 325 -6.42 2.21 -7.85
C SER A 325 -5.02 2.68 -7.48
N TYR A 326 -4.70 2.75 -6.19
CA TYR A 326 -3.37 2.99 -5.66
C TYR A 326 -2.97 1.85 -4.73
N VAL A 327 -1.87 1.15 -5.04
CA VAL A 327 -1.32 0.11 -4.18
C VAL A 327 -0.18 0.69 -3.36
N GLY A 328 -0.51 1.13 -2.14
CA GLY A 328 0.46 1.66 -1.19
C GLY A 328 1.10 0.55 -0.35
N TRP A 329 2.40 0.66 -0.11
CA TRP A 329 3.18 -0.29 0.68
C TRP A 329 4.40 0.40 1.30
N GLY A 330 5.10 -0.26 2.20
CA GLY A 330 6.36 0.31 2.66
C GLY A 330 6.70 0.14 4.13
N LYS A 331 6.09 -0.75 4.87
CA LYS A 331 6.52 -1.04 6.25
C LYS A 331 7.97 -1.55 6.29
N THR A 332 8.40 -2.32 5.28
CA THR A 332 9.78 -2.82 5.13
C THR A 332 10.64 -1.97 4.20
N THR A 333 10.05 -1.07 3.43
CA THR A 333 10.72 -0.20 2.44
C THR A 333 11.66 -0.91 1.47
N HIS A 334 11.27 -2.07 0.99
CA HIS A 334 12.04 -2.87 0.06
C HIS A 334 12.15 -2.17 -1.31
N LEU A 335 13.34 -1.69 -1.68
CA LEU A 335 13.56 -1.11 -3.01
C LEU A 335 13.43 -2.18 -4.10
N GLY A 336 12.90 -1.78 -5.26
CA GLY A 336 12.67 -2.67 -6.39
C GLY A 336 11.36 -3.44 -6.36
N PHE A 337 10.49 -3.20 -5.36
CA PHE A 337 9.23 -3.92 -5.22
C PHE A 337 8.16 -3.48 -6.24
N GLY A 338 8.28 -2.29 -6.82
CA GLY A 338 7.25 -1.70 -7.69
C GLY A 338 7.00 -2.49 -8.98
N ILE A 339 8.04 -3.00 -9.65
CA ILE A 339 7.89 -3.77 -10.90
C ILE A 339 7.13 -5.08 -10.64
N PRO A 340 7.58 -5.99 -9.76
CA PRO A 340 6.85 -7.23 -9.48
C PRO A 340 5.44 -6.99 -8.93
N LEU A 341 5.24 -5.92 -8.16
CA LEU A 341 3.91 -5.54 -7.68
C LEU A 341 2.98 -5.20 -8.84
N MET A 342 3.43 -4.45 -9.84
CA MET A 342 2.61 -4.12 -11.02
C MET A 342 2.39 -5.32 -11.93
N ILE A 343 3.31 -6.27 -12.02
CA ILE A 343 3.06 -7.56 -12.68
C ILE A 343 1.88 -8.26 -12.00
N GLY A 344 1.89 -8.36 -10.66
CA GLY A 344 0.77 -8.92 -9.91
C GLY A 344 -0.55 -8.16 -10.09
N ALA A 345 -0.51 -6.82 -10.10
CA ALA A 345 -1.68 -5.99 -10.35
C ALA A 345 -2.27 -6.22 -11.76
N LYS A 346 -1.39 -6.34 -12.78
CA LYS A 346 -1.78 -6.63 -14.16
C LYS A 346 -2.37 -8.03 -14.33
N MET A 347 -1.81 -9.03 -13.64
CA MET A 347 -2.36 -10.38 -13.60
C MET A 347 -3.78 -10.40 -13.02
N ALA A 348 -4.02 -9.65 -11.96
CA ALA A 348 -5.32 -9.57 -11.29
C ALA A 348 -6.34 -8.69 -12.06
N ASN A 349 -5.87 -7.75 -12.88
CA ASN A 349 -6.69 -6.78 -13.61
C ASN A 349 -6.12 -6.57 -15.03
N PRO A 350 -6.32 -7.55 -15.94
CA PRO A 350 -5.69 -7.54 -17.26
C PRO A 350 -6.03 -6.32 -18.14
N GLU A 351 -7.21 -5.72 -17.94
CA GLU A 351 -7.69 -4.56 -18.70
C GLU A 351 -7.17 -3.21 -18.17
N LYS A 352 -6.71 -3.16 -16.92
CA LYS A 352 -6.24 -1.90 -16.31
C LYS A 352 -4.86 -1.50 -16.81
N PHE A 353 -4.63 -0.20 -16.90
CA PHE A 353 -3.29 0.36 -17.10
C PHE A 353 -2.54 0.34 -15.78
N CYS A 354 -1.43 -0.40 -15.70
CA CYS A 354 -0.65 -0.59 -14.48
C CYS A 354 0.66 0.20 -14.56
N LEU A 355 0.84 1.18 -13.68
CA LEU A 355 2.00 2.08 -13.68
C LEU A 355 2.74 2.05 -12.35
N ASN A 356 4.07 1.90 -12.41
CA ASN A 356 5.01 2.05 -11.31
C ASN A 356 5.84 3.33 -11.47
N LEU A 357 5.94 4.15 -10.43
CA LEU A 357 6.92 5.24 -10.34
C LEU A 357 8.11 4.79 -9.49
N MET A 358 9.31 4.73 -10.08
CA MET A 358 10.48 4.17 -9.42
C MET A 358 11.73 5.04 -9.66
N GLY A 359 12.72 4.92 -8.78
CA GLY A 359 14.04 5.52 -8.97
C GLY A 359 15.03 4.56 -9.62
N ASP A 360 16.11 5.11 -10.17
CA ASP A 360 17.21 4.38 -10.81
C ASP A 360 17.90 3.37 -9.88
N ALA A 361 18.14 3.74 -8.63
CA ALA A 361 18.71 2.84 -7.63
C ALA A 361 17.81 1.65 -7.31
N ALA A 362 16.50 1.85 -7.25
CA ALA A 362 15.53 0.77 -7.05
C ALA A 362 15.46 -0.15 -8.28
N PHE A 363 15.54 0.41 -9.49
CA PHE A 363 15.64 -0.34 -10.74
C PHE A 363 16.86 -1.26 -10.74
N GLY A 364 18.00 -0.80 -10.23
CA GLY A 364 19.21 -1.63 -10.09
C GLY A 364 19.03 -2.90 -9.24
N MET A 365 17.95 -2.98 -8.45
CA MET A 365 17.66 -4.14 -7.59
C MET A 365 16.71 -5.16 -8.22
N SER A 366 15.77 -4.73 -9.07
CA SER A 366 14.74 -5.60 -9.66
C SER A 366 14.42 -5.32 -11.12
N GLY A 367 15.20 -4.47 -11.79
CA GLY A 367 14.95 -4.11 -13.18
C GLY A 367 14.85 -5.30 -14.14
N THR A 368 15.53 -6.41 -13.80
CA THR A 368 15.46 -7.68 -14.56
C THR A 368 14.06 -8.29 -14.59
N ASP A 369 13.16 -7.93 -13.66
CA ASP A 369 11.75 -8.38 -13.70
C ASP A 369 10.96 -7.80 -14.89
N LEU A 370 11.49 -6.78 -15.59
CA LEU A 370 10.93 -6.34 -16.87
C LEU A 370 10.99 -7.45 -17.94
N GLU A 371 12.02 -8.29 -17.93
CA GLU A 371 12.09 -9.47 -18.80
C GLU A 371 10.92 -10.41 -18.52
N THR A 372 10.67 -10.67 -17.24
CA THR A 372 9.54 -11.51 -16.82
C THR A 372 8.21 -10.93 -17.29
N ALA A 373 8.00 -9.61 -17.13
CA ALA A 373 6.80 -8.94 -17.60
C ALA A 373 6.65 -9.07 -19.13
N SER A 374 7.72 -8.80 -19.89
CA SER A 374 7.72 -8.83 -21.35
C SER A 374 7.49 -10.24 -21.88
N ARG A 375 8.25 -11.22 -21.40
CA ARG A 375 8.14 -12.62 -21.83
C ARG A 375 6.78 -13.24 -21.48
N SER A 376 6.17 -12.82 -20.37
CA SER A 376 4.88 -13.36 -19.90
C SER A 376 3.68 -12.56 -20.42
N GLY A 377 3.88 -11.50 -21.19
CA GLY A 377 2.80 -10.68 -21.73
C GLY A 377 2.07 -9.81 -20.71
N PHE A 378 2.69 -9.53 -19.55
CA PHE A 378 2.14 -8.61 -18.55
C PHE A 378 2.53 -7.17 -18.90
N ALA A 379 1.74 -6.53 -19.77
CA ALA A 379 1.98 -5.18 -20.23
C ALA A 379 1.83 -4.15 -19.10
N ILE A 380 2.95 -3.76 -18.48
CA ILE A 380 3.03 -2.74 -17.45
C ILE A 380 3.85 -1.53 -17.93
N THR A 381 3.71 -0.41 -17.26
CA THR A 381 4.53 0.79 -17.50
C THR A 381 5.34 1.14 -16.25
N THR A 382 6.65 1.29 -16.40
CA THR A 382 7.51 1.84 -15.36
C THR A 382 7.98 3.24 -15.75
N VAL A 383 7.64 4.25 -14.96
CA VAL A 383 8.24 5.59 -15.07
C VAL A 383 9.41 5.64 -14.12
N LEU A 384 10.61 5.74 -14.69
CA LEU A 384 11.86 5.71 -13.95
C LEU A 384 12.41 7.14 -13.82
N LEU A 385 12.58 7.60 -12.58
CA LEU A 385 13.24 8.86 -12.26
C LEU A 385 14.75 8.64 -12.30
N ASN A 386 15.36 8.96 -13.45
CA ASN A 386 16.80 8.89 -13.67
C ASN A 386 17.43 10.18 -13.18
N ASN A 387 17.73 10.25 -11.88
CA ASN A 387 18.40 11.40 -11.27
C ASN A 387 19.88 11.15 -10.99
N GLY A 388 20.41 10.00 -11.39
CA GLY A 388 21.81 9.62 -11.25
C GLY A 388 22.27 9.45 -9.79
N ASN A 389 21.33 9.28 -8.84
CA ASN A 389 21.71 9.29 -7.44
C ASN A 389 20.78 8.48 -6.52
N MET A 390 21.38 7.75 -5.58
CA MET A 390 20.67 7.12 -4.47
C MET A 390 20.39 8.14 -3.36
N ALA A 391 19.52 9.06 -3.63
CA ALA A 391 19.21 10.39 -3.13
C ALA A 391 19.43 10.69 -1.63
N THR A 392 19.30 9.73 -0.71
CA THR A 392 19.34 10.03 0.74
C THR A 392 20.65 9.68 1.42
N TYR A 393 21.43 8.78 0.87
CA TYR A 393 22.62 8.23 1.53
C TYR A 393 23.81 9.19 1.61
N PRO A 394 24.15 10.02 0.60
CA PRO A 394 25.30 10.91 0.69
C PRO A 394 25.25 11.90 1.86
N ARG A 395 24.05 12.28 2.29
CA ARG A 395 23.88 13.24 3.40
C ARG A 395 24.08 12.63 4.79
N GLY A 396 23.89 11.30 4.92
CA GLY A 396 24.01 10.59 6.20
C GLY A 396 25.38 9.94 6.44
N PHE A 397 26.19 9.82 5.38
CA PHE A 397 27.47 9.11 5.43
C PHE A 397 28.57 9.99 4.82
N PRO A 398 29.43 10.63 5.63
CA PRO A 398 30.46 11.56 5.14
C PRO A 398 31.41 10.95 4.09
N GLU A 399 31.70 9.65 4.19
CA GLU A 399 32.56 8.92 3.26
C GLU A 399 31.88 8.53 1.94
N ALA A 400 30.54 8.70 1.84
CA ALA A 400 29.78 8.27 0.67
C ALA A 400 30.29 8.93 -0.63
N GLY A 401 30.64 10.22 -0.57
CA GLY A 401 31.19 10.96 -1.71
C GLY A 401 32.57 10.44 -2.14
N LYS A 402 33.39 10.00 -1.18
CA LYS A 402 34.74 9.47 -1.45
C LYS A 402 34.69 8.15 -2.24
N PHE A 403 33.68 7.33 -2.02
CA PHE A 403 33.52 6.04 -2.66
C PHE A 403 32.45 6.00 -3.76
N GLY A 404 31.83 7.13 -4.08
CA GLY A 404 30.80 7.24 -5.12
C GLY A 404 29.57 6.35 -4.89
N VAL A 405 29.29 5.94 -3.65
CA VAL A 405 28.25 4.93 -3.34
C VAL A 405 26.83 5.41 -3.58
N GLY A 406 26.65 6.71 -3.78
CA GLY A 406 25.33 7.29 -4.11
C GLY A 406 25.13 7.55 -5.60
N GLU A 407 26.16 7.37 -6.40
CA GLU A 407 26.12 7.70 -7.83
C GLU A 407 25.59 6.53 -8.65
N MET A 408 24.61 6.82 -9.51
CA MET A 408 24.00 5.86 -10.43
C MET A 408 24.25 6.31 -11.86
N GLN A 409 24.42 5.36 -12.77
CA GLN A 409 24.61 5.63 -14.20
C GLN A 409 23.86 4.56 -15.01
N GLY A 410 23.19 4.97 -16.06
CA GLY A 410 22.53 4.02 -16.96
C GLY A 410 21.70 4.71 -18.05
N ASP A 411 21.64 4.05 -19.21
CA ASP A 411 20.65 4.28 -20.24
C ASP A 411 19.56 3.23 -20.03
N TYR A 412 18.60 3.57 -19.17
CA TYR A 412 17.60 2.60 -18.72
C TYR A 412 16.60 2.24 -19.82
N ALA A 413 16.39 3.12 -20.80
CA ALA A 413 15.59 2.82 -21.97
C ALA A 413 16.22 1.67 -22.78
N LYS A 414 17.53 1.73 -23.06
CA LYS A 414 18.24 0.64 -23.76
C LYS A 414 18.30 -0.64 -22.93
N ILE A 415 18.43 -0.54 -21.62
CA ILE A 415 18.39 -1.72 -20.75
C ILE A 415 17.04 -2.41 -20.87
N ALA A 416 15.93 -1.65 -20.86
CA ALA A 416 14.58 -2.18 -21.04
C ALA A 416 14.40 -2.85 -22.40
N GLU A 417 14.92 -2.25 -23.49
CA GLU A 417 14.92 -2.84 -24.83
C GLU A 417 15.68 -4.17 -24.86
N GLY A 418 16.83 -4.24 -24.21
CA GLY A 418 17.60 -5.49 -24.06
C GLY A 418 16.85 -6.59 -23.32
N MET A 419 15.83 -6.25 -22.55
CA MET A 419 14.94 -7.18 -21.81
C MET A 419 13.62 -7.45 -22.55
N GLY A 420 13.46 -6.97 -23.78
CA GLY A 420 12.26 -7.19 -24.58
C GLY A 420 11.11 -6.23 -24.28
N ALA A 421 11.32 -5.21 -23.46
CA ALA A 421 10.37 -4.11 -23.25
C ALA A 421 10.61 -2.98 -24.27
N VAL A 422 9.71 -2.00 -24.31
CA VAL A 422 9.91 -0.76 -25.09
C VAL A 422 10.53 0.30 -24.18
N GLY A 423 11.67 0.86 -24.57
CA GLY A 423 12.32 1.97 -23.89
C GLY A 423 11.91 3.31 -24.51
N LEU A 424 11.46 4.24 -23.67
CA LEU A 424 11.19 5.63 -24.04
C LEU A 424 12.05 6.55 -23.21
N THR A 425 12.64 7.59 -23.80
CA THR A 425 13.45 8.57 -23.07
C THR A 425 12.76 9.92 -23.04
N VAL A 426 12.65 10.52 -21.86
CA VAL A 426 12.06 11.84 -21.64
C VAL A 426 13.08 12.77 -20.96
N THR A 427 13.44 13.85 -21.68
CA THR A 427 14.38 14.88 -21.18
C THR A 427 13.71 16.25 -20.99
N LYS A 428 12.47 16.40 -21.44
CA LYS A 428 11.69 17.65 -21.36
C LYS A 428 10.27 17.40 -20.89
N ALA A 429 9.75 18.30 -20.08
CA ALA A 429 8.42 18.19 -19.50
C ALA A 429 7.30 18.04 -20.57
N SER A 430 7.46 18.71 -21.73
CA SER A 430 6.49 18.61 -22.83
C SER A 430 6.41 17.21 -23.46
N ALA A 431 7.41 16.35 -23.27
CA ALA A 431 7.41 14.98 -23.79
C ALA A 431 6.74 13.98 -22.83
N MET A 432 6.41 14.34 -21.59
CA MET A 432 5.81 13.41 -20.62
C MET A 432 4.42 12.93 -21.05
N ALA A 433 3.51 13.85 -21.40
CA ALA A 433 2.15 13.47 -21.81
C ALA A 433 2.13 12.60 -23.08
N PRO A 434 2.89 12.93 -24.17
CA PRO A 434 3.04 12.02 -25.31
C PRO A 434 3.62 10.65 -24.94
N ALA A 435 4.64 10.59 -24.08
CA ALA A 435 5.23 9.32 -23.67
C ALA A 435 4.26 8.45 -22.86
N LEU A 436 3.46 9.03 -21.97
CA LEU A 436 2.42 8.33 -21.22
C LEU A 436 1.30 7.80 -22.14
N GLN A 437 0.90 8.59 -23.14
CA GLN A 437 -0.06 8.15 -24.14
C GLN A 437 0.49 6.99 -24.97
N GLN A 438 1.71 7.11 -25.49
CA GLN A 438 2.39 6.04 -26.22
C GLN A 438 2.53 4.78 -25.38
N ALA A 439 2.90 4.89 -24.12
CA ALA A 439 2.99 3.75 -23.21
C ALA A 439 1.64 3.04 -23.04
N ARG A 440 0.54 3.79 -22.95
CA ARG A 440 -0.81 3.22 -22.88
C ARG A 440 -1.16 2.44 -24.16
N GLU A 441 -0.89 2.98 -25.33
CA GLU A 441 -1.13 2.34 -26.62
C GLU A 441 -0.30 1.06 -26.77
N LEU A 442 0.98 1.11 -26.36
CA LEU A 442 1.86 -0.05 -26.33
C LEU A 442 1.39 -1.12 -25.34
N ASN A 443 0.95 -0.74 -24.14
CA ASN A 443 0.38 -1.70 -23.19
C ASN A 443 -0.90 -2.36 -23.72
N GLN A 444 -1.75 -1.63 -24.46
CA GLN A 444 -2.92 -2.20 -25.11
C GLN A 444 -2.55 -3.23 -26.20
N SER A 445 -1.40 -3.08 -26.83
CA SER A 445 -0.85 -4.07 -27.76
C SER A 445 -0.03 -5.18 -27.09
N GLY A 446 -0.01 -5.25 -25.74
CA GLY A 446 0.65 -6.30 -24.98
C GLY A 446 2.13 -6.04 -24.69
N GLN A 447 2.65 -4.84 -24.93
CA GLN A 447 4.05 -4.51 -24.75
C GLN A 447 4.30 -3.84 -23.38
N THR A 448 5.29 -4.31 -22.63
CA THR A 448 5.80 -3.66 -21.43
C THR A 448 6.63 -2.43 -21.81
N VAL A 449 6.51 -1.35 -21.05
CA VAL A 449 7.17 -0.07 -21.33
C VAL A 449 7.96 0.44 -20.14
N LEU A 450 9.14 0.97 -20.39
CA LEU A 450 9.88 1.79 -19.43
C LEU A 450 10.07 3.19 -20.02
N ILE A 451 9.67 4.21 -19.25
CA ILE A 451 9.90 5.61 -19.58
C ILE A 451 11.06 6.10 -18.70
N ASP A 452 12.25 6.24 -19.29
CA ASP A 452 13.45 6.78 -18.65
C ASP A 452 13.36 8.32 -18.63
N VAL A 453 13.04 8.88 -17.46
CA VAL A 453 12.85 10.31 -17.29
C VAL A 453 14.10 10.90 -16.64
N HIS A 454 14.86 11.70 -17.38
CA HIS A 454 15.99 12.45 -16.84
C HIS A 454 15.48 13.52 -15.88
N SER A 455 15.64 13.28 -14.59
CA SER A 455 15.11 14.16 -13.54
C SER A 455 16.21 14.67 -12.60
N ASN A 456 15.90 15.76 -11.89
CA ASN A 456 16.72 16.22 -10.78
C ASN A 456 16.32 15.49 -9.48
N MET A 457 17.11 15.68 -8.43
CA MET A 457 16.75 15.26 -7.08
C MET A 457 15.78 16.27 -6.46
N GLU A 458 14.81 15.77 -5.68
CA GLU A 458 13.88 16.66 -4.98
C GLU A 458 14.58 17.52 -3.94
N ALA A 459 14.48 18.83 -4.08
CA ALA A 459 14.98 19.80 -3.11
C ALA A 459 14.02 20.02 -1.92
N LYS A 460 12.73 19.75 -2.11
CA LYS A 460 11.65 20.03 -1.14
C LYS A 460 10.76 18.80 -0.96
N LYS A 461 10.30 18.55 0.26
CA LYS A 461 9.36 17.48 0.58
C LYS A 461 8.10 18.02 1.27
N SER A 462 6.93 17.42 0.99
CA SER A 462 5.63 17.80 1.59
C SER A 462 5.57 17.30 3.04
N ARG A 463 6.12 18.05 3.95
CA ARG A 463 6.22 17.74 5.38
C ARG A 463 5.44 18.77 6.19
N TYR A 464 4.38 18.32 6.89
CA TYR A 464 3.50 19.15 7.71
C TYR A 464 3.18 18.52 9.06
#